data_87241272e0bc4e11c3625dca7a729bd9
#
_entry.id   87241272e0bc4e11c3625dca7a729bd9
#
_cell.length_a   1.000
_cell.length_b   1.000
_cell.length_c   1.000
_cell.angle_alpha   90.00
_cell.angle_beta   90.00
_cell.angle_gamma   90.00
#
_symmetry.space_group_name_H-M   'P 1'
#
loop_
_entity.id
_entity.type
_entity.pdbx_description
1 polymer ?
#
loop_
_entity_poly.entity_id
_entity_poly.type
_entity_poly.pdbx_seq_one_letter_code
_entity_poly.pdbx_strand_id
1 'polypeptide(L)'
;MSFLPVSEALLRLEHEGLLESRPRAGTRVRVPTRHDVQGHYVVREALEVQAAMLFATQSTREERAELMKLAIRLDALSTQQDGNRFVYLSLHEKLHRRIAECARCAALSDAISRTSALASTWLCATRAATPAKPPSHHEDLMKVLVREDPSAAAEKMRAHIRSSMANAMRRLEPWFRLHKEFSQTYSRTIKKPFMLGSPEEEGELEAEALLA
;
A
#
# COMPACT_ATOMS: atom_id res chain seq x y z
N MET A 1 -11.14 24.00 -17.38
CA MET A 1 -10.76 22.57 -17.40
C MET A 1 -12.03 21.72 -17.48
N SER A 2 -12.05 20.70 -18.35
CA SER A 2 -13.19 19.78 -18.45
C SER A 2 -13.28 18.90 -17.18
N PHE A 3 -14.49 18.69 -16.67
CA PHE A 3 -14.76 17.81 -15.51
C PHE A 3 -14.42 16.34 -15.80
N LEU A 4 -14.48 15.93 -17.06
CA LEU A 4 -14.32 14.54 -17.49
C LEU A 4 -12.95 13.93 -17.11
N PRO A 5 -11.80 14.56 -17.43
CA PRO A 5 -10.49 13.99 -17.09
C PRO A 5 -10.25 13.84 -15.58
N VAL A 6 -10.81 14.75 -14.77
CA VAL A 6 -10.69 14.70 -13.31
C VAL A 6 -11.50 13.53 -12.75
N SER A 7 -12.73 13.34 -13.24
CA SER A 7 -13.58 12.24 -12.82
C SER A 7 -12.99 10.88 -13.20
N GLU A 8 -12.44 10.76 -14.41
CA GLU A 8 -11.76 9.54 -14.85
C GLU A 8 -10.51 9.22 -13.99
N ALA A 9 -9.73 10.25 -13.65
CA ALA A 9 -8.57 10.07 -12.77
C ALA A 9 -8.98 9.61 -11.36
N LEU A 10 -10.04 10.16 -10.78
CA LEU A 10 -10.56 9.76 -9.48
C LEU A 10 -11.08 8.32 -9.50
N LEU A 11 -11.85 7.94 -10.53
CA LEU A 11 -12.34 6.57 -10.71
C LEU A 11 -11.18 5.57 -10.84
N ARG A 12 -10.14 5.93 -11.57
CA ARG A 12 -8.93 5.10 -11.69
C ARG A 12 -8.24 4.90 -10.36
N LEU A 13 -8.04 5.96 -9.57
CA LEU A 13 -7.44 5.89 -8.24
C LEU A 13 -8.32 5.08 -7.27
N GLU A 14 -9.64 5.14 -7.42
CA GLU A 14 -10.58 4.32 -6.64
C GLU A 14 -10.47 2.84 -7.03
N HIS A 15 -10.40 2.53 -8.31
CA HIS A 15 -10.17 1.17 -8.81
C HIS A 15 -8.83 0.59 -8.35
N GLU A 16 -7.81 1.44 -8.25
CA GLU A 16 -6.48 1.10 -7.70
C GLU A 16 -6.50 0.96 -6.16
N GLY A 17 -7.62 1.26 -5.50
CA GLY A 17 -7.77 1.15 -4.05
C GLY A 17 -7.11 2.27 -3.24
N LEU A 18 -6.73 3.37 -3.89
CA LEU A 18 -6.14 4.56 -3.25
C LEU A 18 -7.18 5.53 -2.72
N LEU A 19 -8.34 5.58 -3.37
CA LEU A 19 -9.48 6.39 -2.97
C LEU A 19 -10.68 5.51 -2.64
N GLU A 20 -11.62 6.06 -1.91
CA GLU A 20 -12.95 5.50 -1.71
C GLU A 20 -14.00 6.60 -1.87
N SER A 21 -15.08 6.33 -2.60
CA SER A 21 -16.21 7.23 -2.76
C SER A 21 -17.38 6.77 -1.90
N ARG A 22 -18.03 7.71 -1.22
CA ARG A 22 -19.21 7.45 -0.40
C ARG A 22 -20.38 8.29 -0.91
N PRO A 23 -21.56 7.69 -1.06
CA PRO A 23 -22.76 8.45 -1.45
C PRO A 23 -22.97 9.64 -0.51
N ARG A 24 -23.18 10.82 -1.06
CA ARG A 24 -23.38 12.12 -0.37
C ARG A 24 -22.23 12.61 0.50
N ALA A 25 -21.11 11.87 0.63
CA ALA A 25 -19.96 12.24 1.44
C ALA A 25 -18.70 12.54 0.60
N GLY A 26 -18.77 12.37 -0.73
CA GLY A 26 -17.65 12.64 -1.65
C GLY A 26 -16.60 11.55 -1.68
N THR A 27 -15.45 11.89 -2.25
CA THR A 27 -14.29 10.99 -2.42
C THR A 27 -13.19 11.36 -1.42
N ARG A 28 -12.58 10.36 -0.81
CA ARG A 28 -11.47 10.54 0.14
C ARG A 28 -10.35 9.54 -0.09
N VAL A 29 -9.16 9.84 0.41
CA VAL A 29 -8.04 8.89 0.45
C VAL A 29 -8.41 7.70 1.34
N ARG A 30 -8.29 6.49 0.81
CA ARG A 30 -8.58 5.27 1.54
C ARG A 30 -7.50 5.00 2.58
N VAL A 31 -7.92 4.80 3.82
CA VAL A 31 -7.05 4.31 4.89
C VAL A 31 -7.19 2.79 4.94
N PRO A 32 -6.12 2.03 4.70
CA PRO A 32 -6.20 0.58 4.68
C PRO A 32 -6.49 0.03 6.09
N THR A 33 -7.27 -1.03 6.15
CA THR A 33 -7.40 -1.83 7.37
C THR A 33 -6.20 -2.77 7.52
N ARG A 34 -6.03 -3.33 8.72
CA ARG A 34 -5.01 -4.37 8.95
C ARG A 34 -5.18 -5.56 7.99
N HIS A 35 -6.42 -5.97 7.75
CA HIS A 35 -6.76 -7.07 6.84
C HIS A 35 -6.40 -6.73 5.38
N ASP A 36 -6.67 -5.50 4.93
CA ASP A 36 -6.28 -5.06 3.59
C ASP A 36 -4.76 -5.17 3.37
N VAL A 37 -3.98 -4.70 4.36
CA VAL A 37 -2.51 -4.76 4.26
C VAL A 37 -2.02 -6.20 4.25
N GLN A 38 -2.54 -7.06 5.11
CA GLN A 38 -2.19 -8.49 5.12
C GLN A 38 -2.53 -9.18 3.81
N GLY A 39 -3.77 -9.01 3.30
CA GLY A 39 -4.21 -9.59 2.04
C GLY A 39 -3.35 -9.12 0.86
N HIS A 40 -3.01 -7.83 0.84
CA HIS A 40 -2.12 -7.27 -0.17
C HIS A 40 -0.74 -7.93 -0.18
N TYR A 41 -0.13 -8.16 1.00
CA TYR A 41 1.17 -8.84 1.08
C TYR A 41 1.11 -10.32 0.74
N VAL A 42 -0.03 -11.00 0.94
CA VAL A 42 -0.25 -12.37 0.46
C VAL A 42 -0.18 -12.42 -1.08
N VAL A 43 -0.86 -11.49 -1.76
CA VAL A 43 -0.81 -11.39 -3.22
C VAL A 43 0.60 -11.06 -3.70
N ARG A 44 1.28 -10.09 -3.06
CA ARG A 44 2.67 -9.74 -3.39
C ARG A 44 3.61 -10.94 -3.23
N GLU A 45 3.49 -11.70 -2.15
CA GLU A 45 4.31 -12.89 -1.94
C GLU A 45 4.14 -13.88 -3.11
N ALA A 46 2.92 -14.17 -3.51
CA ALA A 46 2.65 -15.09 -4.62
C ALA A 46 3.27 -14.62 -5.95
N LEU A 47 3.11 -13.34 -6.28
CA LEU A 47 3.61 -12.76 -7.52
C LEU A 47 5.13 -12.62 -7.52
N GLU A 48 5.71 -12.06 -6.45
CA GLU A 48 7.13 -11.74 -6.40
C GLU A 48 8.00 -12.99 -6.19
N VAL A 49 7.50 -14.02 -5.52
CA VAL A 49 8.17 -15.33 -5.45
C VAL A 49 8.27 -15.94 -6.84
N GLN A 50 7.18 -15.91 -7.63
CA GLN A 50 7.21 -16.40 -9.00
C GLN A 50 8.17 -15.59 -9.88
N ALA A 51 8.19 -14.25 -9.73
CA ALA A 51 9.15 -13.40 -10.45
C ALA A 51 10.60 -13.73 -10.10
N ALA A 52 10.91 -13.99 -8.83
CA ALA A 52 12.24 -14.36 -8.38
C ALA A 52 12.73 -15.71 -8.97
N MET A 53 11.83 -16.69 -9.05
CA MET A 53 12.13 -17.98 -9.70
C MET A 53 12.48 -17.81 -11.17
N LEU A 54 11.66 -17.04 -11.90
CA LEU A 54 11.90 -16.76 -13.31
C LEU A 54 13.13 -15.88 -13.52
N PHE A 55 13.37 -14.89 -12.67
CA PHE A 55 14.59 -14.09 -12.69
C PHE A 55 15.85 -14.95 -12.59
N ALA A 56 15.87 -15.92 -11.67
CA ALA A 56 17.02 -16.79 -11.46
C ALA A 56 17.39 -17.57 -12.72
N THR A 57 16.42 -17.90 -13.59
CA THR A 57 16.65 -18.67 -14.80
C THR A 57 16.76 -17.84 -16.08
N GLN A 58 16.15 -16.64 -16.13
CA GLN A 58 15.99 -15.90 -17.38
C GLN A 58 16.79 -14.59 -17.44
N SER A 59 17.27 -14.08 -16.28
CA SER A 59 18.04 -12.83 -16.25
C SER A 59 19.41 -12.97 -16.87
N THR A 60 19.87 -11.92 -17.57
CA THR A 60 21.22 -11.85 -18.13
C THR A 60 22.25 -11.49 -17.05
N ARG A 61 23.52 -11.70 -17.35
CA ARG A 61 24.62 -11.32 -16.47
C ARG A 61 24.65 -9.82 -16.19
N GLU A 62 24.34 -9.01 -17.18
CA GLU A 62 24.29 -7.55 -17.08
C GLU A 62 23.16 -7.09 -16.18
N GLU A 63 21.98 -7.67 -16.31
CA GLU A 63 20.81 -7.40 -15.46
C GLU A 63 21.08 -7.77 -14.01
N ARG A 64 21.72 -8.89 -13.76
CA ARG A 64 22.14 -9.32 -12.41
C ARG A 64 23.11 -8.33 -11.79
N ALA A 65 24.08 -7.84 -12.58
CA ALA A 65 25.06 -6.84 -12.12
C ALA A 65 24.39 -5.47 -11.87
N GLU A 66 23.47 -5.04 -12.73
CA GLU A 66 22.65 -3.82 -12.53
C GLU A 66 21.89 -3.88 -11.21
N LEU A 67 21.16 -4.96 -10.99
CA LEU A 67 20.30 -5.11 -9.81
C LEU A 67 21.08 -5.30 -8.51
N MET A 68 22.26 -5.92 -8.57
CA MET A 68 23.17 -5.98 -7.42
C MET A 68 23.63 -4.58 -7.01
N LYS A 69 24.03 -3.73 -7.96
CA LYS A 69 24.41 -2.34 -7.68
C LYS A 69 23.25 -1.55 -7.08
N LEU A 70 22.02 -1.77 -7.59
CA LEU A 70 20.82 -1.11 -7.09
C LEU A 70 20.51 -1.53 -5.65
N ALA A 71 20.67 -2.82 -5.32
CA ALA A 71 20.44 -3.36 -3.98
C ALA A 71 21.42 -2.78 -2.97
N ILE A 72 22.73 -2.73 -3.31
CA ILE A 72 23.76 -2.12 -2.47
C ILE A 72 23.47 -0.64 -2.20
N ARG A 73 23.09 0.11 -3.25
CA ARG A 73 22.71 1.52 -3.11
C ARG A 73 21.49 1.71 -2.21
N LEU A 74 20.51 0.82 -2.32
CA LEU A 74 19.29 0.84 -1.51
C LEU A 74 19.60 0.59 -0.03
N ASP A 75 20.47 -0.37 0.27
CA ASP A 75 20.90 -0.68 1.63
C ASP A 75 21.72 0.46 2.24
N ALA A 76 22.60 1.11 1.48
CA ALA A 76 23.32 2.30 1.92
C ALA A 76 22.38 3.46 2.29
N LEU A 77 21.27 3.66 1.55
CA LEU A 77 20.26 4.66 1.89
C LEU A 77 19.44 4.30 3.14
N SER A 78 19.26 3.01 3.40
CA SER A 78 18.46 2.56 4.55
C SER A 78 19.14 2.83 5.90
N THR A 79 20.45 3.02 5.91
CA THR A 79 21.25 3.28 7.12
C THR A 79 21.42 4.77 7.43
N GLN A 80 21.05 5.67 6.50
CA GLN A 80 21.17 7.11 6.70
C GLN A 80 19.99 7.63 7.54
N GLN A 81 20.28 8.35 8.63
CA GLN A 81 19.27 8.89 9.54
C GLN A 81 18.36 9.93 8.87
N ASP A 82 18.91 10.73 7.95
CA ASP A 82 18.20 11.76 7.17
C ASP A 82 18.01 11.37 5.70
N GLY A 83 18.12 10.09 5.38
CA GLY A 83 17.98 9.58 4.03
C GLY A 83 16.64 10.00 3.42
N ASN A 84 16.66 10.57 2.22
CA ASN A 84 15.47 10.97 1.50
C ASN A 84 14.56 9.74 1.29
N ARG A 85 13.55 9.65 2.13
CA ARG A 85 12.60 8.53 2.18
C ARG A 85 11.95 8.26 0.82
N PHE A 86 11.66 9.31 0.05
CA PHE A 86 11.09 9.16 -1.29
C PHE A 86 12.08 8.49 -2.23
N VAL A 87 13.37 8.84 -2.16
CA VAL A 87 14.42 8.20 -2.95
C VAL A 87 14.55 6.73 -2.56
N TYR A 88 14.53 6.43 -1.25
CA TYR A 88 14.56 5.04 -0.79
C TYR A 88 13.37 4.23 -1.33
N LEU A 89 12.14 4.72 -1.17
CA LEU A 89 10.94 4.01 -1.62
C LEU A 89 10.88 3.86 -3.14
N SER A 90 11.28 4.88 -3.88
CA SER A 90 11.36 4.83 -5.35
C SER A 90 12.39 3.80 -5.84
N LEU A 91 13.57 3.74 -5.21
CA LEU A 91 14.58 2.74 -5.56
C LEU A 91 14.17 1.33 -5.13
N HIS A 92 13.50 1.20 -3.99
CA HIS A 92 12.94 -0.07 -3.54
C HIS A 92 11.89 -0.62 -4.52
N GLU A 93 10.96 0.22 -4.95
CA GLU A 93 9.98 -0.13 -5.98
C GLU A 93 10.68 -0.48 -7.31
N LYS A 94 11.67 0.33 -7.72
CA LYS A 94 12.45 0.05 -8.92
C LYS A 94 13.14 -1.31 -8.86
N LEU A 95 13.70 -1.72 -7.72
CA LEU A 95 14.35 -3.03 -7.56
C LEU A 95 13.37 -4.17 -7.81
N HIS A 96 12.21 -4.16 -7.16
CA HIS A 96 11.19 -5.20 -7.30
C HIS A 96 10.61 -5.26 -8.72
N ARG A 97 10.33 -4.10 -9.31
CA ARG A 97 9.85 -4.00 -10.70
C ARG A 97 10.88 -4.55 -11.68
N ARG A 98 12.16 -4.19 -11.54
CA ARG A 98 13.21 -4.69 -12.42
C ARG A 98 13.42 -6.20 -12.32
N ILE A 99 13.31 -6.78 -11.12
CA ILE A 99 13.29 -8.24 -10.95
C ILE A 99 12.13 -8.86 -11.76
N ALA A 100 10.93 -8.27 -11.70
CA ALA A 100 9.77 -8.73 -12.42
C ALA A 100 9.90 -8.58 -13.95
N GLU A 101 10.47 -7.46 -14.43
CA GLU A 101 10.74 -7.25 -15.87
C GLU A 101 11.75 -8.26 -16.41
N CYS A 102 12.80 -8.57 -15.64
CA CYS A 102 13.80 -9.57 -16.02
C CYS A 102 13.27 -11.02 -15.94
N ALA A 103 12.11 -11.24 -15.34
CA ALA A 103 11.40 -12.53 -15.35
C ALA A 103 10.74 -12.85 -16.72
N ARG A 104 10.80 -11.95 -17.69
CA ARG A 104 10.28 -12.11 -19.08
C ARG A 104 8.79 -12.47 -19.15
N CYS A 105 8.00 -12.09 -18.16
CA CYS A 105 6.55 -12.30 -18.12
C CYS A 105 5.84 -10.96 -17.90
N ALA A 106 5.37 -10.33 -18.98
CA ALA A 106 4.75 -9.02 -18.96
C ALA A 106 3.53 -8.96 -18.01
N ALA A 107 2.65 -9.96 -18.07
CA ALA A 107 1.46 -10.02 -17.20
C ALA A 107 1.83 -10.05 -15.70
N LEU A 108 2.92 -10.75 -15.34
CA LEU A 108 3.42 -10.81 -13.96
C LEU A 108 4.02 -9.46 -13.55
N SER A 109 4.81 -8.83 -14.43
CA SER A 109 5.40 -7.51 -14.20
C SER A 109 4.33 -6.42 -13.98
N ASP A 110 3.28 -6.43 -14.80
CA ASP A 110 2.14 -5.51 -14.68
C ASP A 110 1.38 -5.71 -13.36
N ALA A 111 1.15 -6.97 -12.97
CA ALA A 111 0.49 -7.29 -11.70
C ALA A 111 1.31 -6.81 -10.48
N ILE A 112 2.64 -7.02 -10.51
CA ILE A 112 3.56 -6.57 -9.46
C ILE A 112 3.60 -5.05 -9.39
N SER A 113 3.64 -4.34 -10.51
CA SER A 113 3.67 -2.88 -10.54
C SER A 113 2.43 -2.28 -9.86
N ARG A 114 1.23 -2.82 -10.12
CA ARG A 114 0.00 -2.39 -9.47
C ARG A 114 0.02 -2.62 -7.96
N THR A 115 0.49 -3.78 -7.52
CA THR A 115 0.57 -4.09 -6.06
C THR A 115 1.64 -3.25 -5.36
N SER A 116 2.75 -2.93 -6.01
CA SER A 116 3.83 -2.12 -5.44
C SER A 116 3.42 -0.68 -5.17
N ALA A 117 2.60 -0.08 -6.04
CA ALA A 117 2.09 1.29 -5.88
C ALA A 117 1.31 1.47 -4.56
N LEU A 118 0.40 0.54 -4.23
CA LEU A 118 -0.36 0.56 -2.98
C LEU A 118 0.53 0.49 -1.74
N ALA A 119 1.45 -0.48 -1.70
CA ALA A 119 2.35 -0.65 -0.57
C ALA A 119 3.24 0.58 -0.35
N SER A 120 3.76 1.17 -1.42
CA SER A 120 4.57 2.39 -1.39
C SER A 120 3.77 3.58 -0.87
N THR A 121 2.52 3.75 -1.30
CA THR A 121 1.62 4.82 -0.85
C THR A 121 1.35 4.72 0.66
N TRP A 122 1.00 3.55 1.16
CA TRP A 122 0.78 3.35 2.60
C TRP A 122 2.03 3.61 3.43
N LEU A 123 3.19 3.19 2.94
CA LEU A 123 4.47 3.45 3.61
C LEU A 123 4.86 4.93 3.54
N CYS A 124 4.52 5.66 2.47
CA CYS A 124 4.73 7.10 2.38
C CYS A 124 3.86 7.88 3.37
N ALA A 125 2.61 7.49 3.55
CA ALA A 125 1.69 8.17 4.46
C ALA A 125 2.12 8.11 5.93
N THR A 126 2.90 7.09 6.32
CA THR A 126 3.39 6.97 7.70
C THR A 126 4.65 7.79 7.90
N ARG A 127 4.61 8.82 8.77
CA ARG A 127 5.78 9.62 9.16
C ARG A 127 6.66 8.96 10.21
N ALA A 128 6.28 7.77 10.70
CA ALA A 128 7.02 7.05 11.71
C ALA A 128 8.44 6.67 11.23
N ALA A 129 9.41 6.76 12.11
CA ALA A 129 10.77 6.32 11.85
C ALA A 129 10.77 4.87 11.33
N THR A 130 11.52 4.62 10.28
CA THR A 130 11.68 3.26 9.76
C THR A 130 12.55 2.49 10.75
N PRO A 131 12.11 1.33 11.29
CA PRO A 131 13.01 0.48 12.04
C PRO A 131 14.22 0.17 11.18
N ALA A 132 15.41 0.23 11.77
CA ALA A 132 16.63 -0.12 11.06
C ALA A 132 16.48 -1.52 10.45
N LYS A 133 16.65 -1.61 9.14
CA LYS A 133 16.79 -2.89 8.45
C LYS A 133 18.22 -3.39 8.64
N PRO A 134 18.47 -4.69 8.54
CA PRO A 134 19.83 -5.18 8.41
C PRO A 134 20.56 -4.44 7.31
N PRO A 135 21.83 -4.06 7.50
CA PRO A 135 22.57 -3.21 6.57
C PRO A 135 22.76 -3.81 5.17
N SER A 136 22.51 -5.11 4.99
CA SER A 136 22.64 -5.85 3.73
C SER A 136 21.33 -6.52 3.28
N HIS A 137 20.19 -5.97 3.67
CA HIS A 137 18.88 -6.62 3.48
C HIS A 137 18.54 -6.94 2.01
N HIS A 138 18.80 -6.00 1.10
CA HIS A 138 18.52 -6.17 -0.33
C HIS A 138 19.72 -6.79 -1.07
N GLU A 139 20.94 -6.49 -0.64
CA GLU A 139 22.14 -7.13 -1.15
C GLU A 139 22.10 -8.64 -0.90
N ASP A 140 21.70 -9.08 0.30
CA ASP A 140 21.58 -10.51 0.63
C ASP A 140 20.43 -11.19 -0.12
N LEU A 141 19.36 -10.46 -0.46
CA LEU A 141 18.34 -10.95 -1.41
C LEU A 141 19.00 -11.22 -2.78
N MET A 142 19.65 -10.21 -3.34
CA MET A 142 20.24 -10.33 -4.68
C MET A 142 21.35 -11.38 -4.76
N LYS A 143 22.17 -11.55 -3.73
CA LYS A 143 23.18 -12.62 -3.66
C LYS A 143 22.61 -14.02 -3.87
N VAL A 144 21.36 -14.24 -3.45
CA VAL A 144 20.69 -15.53 -3.65
C VAL A 144 20.05 -15.59 -5.04
N LEU A 145 19.36 -14.55 -5.47
CA LEU A 145 18.67 -14.52 -6.76
C LEU A 145 19.61 -14.71 -7.97
N VAL A 146 20.86 -14.27 -7.86
CA VAL A 146 21.84 -14.41 -8.96
C VAL A 146 22.50 -15.78 -9.06
N ARG A 147 22.20 -16.72 -8.14
CA ARG A 147 22.83 -18.06 -8.12
C ARG A 147 22.24 -19.05 -9.10
N GLU A 148 21.25 -18.68 -9.91
CA GLU A 148 20.58 -19.57 -10.87
C GLU A 148 19.85 -20.75 -10.24
N ASP A 149 19.48 -20.64 -8.96
CA ASP A 149 18.68 -21.60 -8.21
C ASP A 149 17.27 -21.04 -7.96
N PRO A 150 16.25 -21.46 -8.74
CA PRO A 150 14.89 -20.95 -8.60
C PRO A 150 14.27 -21.26 -7.22
N SER A 151 14.61 -22.40 -6.64
CA SER A 151 14.08 -22.81 -5.33
C SER A 151 14.61 -21.91 -4.20
N ALA A 152 15.92 -21.69 -4.18
CA ALA A 152 16.55 -20.78 -3.23
C ALA A 152 16.07 -19.32 -3.43
N ALA A 153 15.90 -18.90 -4.67
CA ALA A 153 15.35 -17.58 -5.00
C ALA A 153 13.92 -17.41 -4.48
N ALA A 154 13.06 -18.42 -4.65
CA ALA A 154 11.70 -18.44 -4.14
C ALA A 154 11.65 -18.31 -2.62
N GLU A 155 12.43 -19.08 -1.90
CA GLU A 155 12.48 -19.03 -0.44
C GLU A 155 13.00 -17.70 0.09
N LYS A 156 14.07 -17.18 -0.52
CA LYS A 156 14.65 -15.90 -0.13
C LYS A 156 13.69 -14.74 -0.38
N MET A 157 12.99 -14.72 -1.52
CA MET A 157 11.99 -13.70 -1.81
C MET A 157 10.79 -13.81 -0.86
N ARG A 158 10.31 -15.02 -0.57
CA ARG A 158 9.24 -15.23 0.42
C ARG A 158 9.60 -14.67 1.78
N ALA A 159 10.78 -14.97 2.29
CA ALA A 159 11.26 -14.45 3.57
C ALA A 159 11.39 -12.91 3.54
N HIS A 160 11.85 -12.33 2.42
CA HIS A 160 11.95 -10.90 2.21
C HIS A 160 10.58 -10.21 2.25
N ILE A 161 9.58 -10.72 1.54
CA ILE A 161 8.21 -10.16 1.52
C ILE A 161 7.55 -10.27 2.90
N ARG A 162 7.68 -11.39 3.59
CA ARG A 162 7.15 -11.56 4.95
C ARG A 162 7.79 -10.60 5.96
N SER A 163 9.10 -10.40 5.88
CA SER A 163 9.80 -9.40 6.68
C SER A 163 9.30 -7.98 6.38
N SER A 164 9.07 -7.67 5.11
CA SER A 164 8.53 -6.38 4.66
C SER A 164 7.09 -6.18 5.15
N MET A 165 6.24 -7.22 5.14
CA MET A 165 4.90 -7.20 5.71
C MET A 165 4.94 -6.89 7.22
N ALA A 166 5.76 -7.62 7.97
CA ALA A 166 5.89 -7.40 9.41
C ALA A 166 6.34 -5.97 9.74
N ASN A 167 7.23 -5.40 8.92
CA ASN A 167 7.67 -4.01 9.05
C ASN A 167 6.53 -3.03 8.72
N ALA A 168 5.79 -3.22 7.63
CA ALA A 168 4.66 -2.40 7.25
C ALA A 168 3.57 -2.41 8.32
N MET A 169 3.24 -3.59 8.87
CA MET A 169 2.25 -3.74 9.93
C MET A 169 2.63 -2.94 11.18
N ARG A 170 3.90 -3.02 11.63
CA ARG A 170 4.37 -2.23 12.77
C ARG A 170 4.27 -0.73 12.52
N ARG A 171 4.61 -0.26 11.32
CA ARG A 171 4.59 1.16 10.95
C ARG A 171 3.17 1.71 10.83
N LEU A 172 2.23 0.90 10.37
CA LEU A 172 0.82 1.27 10.20
C LEU A 172 0.02 1.10 11.49
N GLU A 173 0.58 0.49 12.54
CA GLU A 173 -0.13 0.25 13.82
C GLU A 173 -0.79 1.49 14.43
N PRO A 174 -0.13 2.68 14.49
CA PRO A 174 -0.78 3.89 15.00
C PRO A 174 -2.01 4.29 14.17
N TRP A 175 -1.95 4.08 12.85
CA TRP A 175 -3.06 4.37 11.93
C TRP A 175 -4.24 3.42 12.12
N PHE A 176 -3.97 2.13 12.33
CA PHE A 176 -5.00 1.14 12.61
C PHE A 176 -5.76 1.44 13.91
N ARG A 177 -5.06 1.91 14.95
CA ARG A 177 -5.67 2.32 16.23
C ARG A 177 -6.57 3.53 16.05
N LEU A 178 -6.06 4.59 15.44
CA LEU A 178 -6.83 5.81 15.16
C LEU A 178 -8.09 5.50 14.36
N HIS A 179 -7.99 4.69 13.31
CA HIS A 179 -9.14 4.34 12.49
C HIS A 179 -10.19 3.55 13.27
N LYS A 180 -9.78 2.65 14.16
CA LYS A 180 -10.69 1.90 15.03
C LYS A 180 -11.43 2.81 15.99
N GLU A 181 -10.76 3.77 16.61
CA GLU A 181 -11.35 4.76 17.53
C GLU A 181 -12.34 5.66 16.79
N PHE A 182 -11.98 6.22 15.64
CA PHE A 182 -12.88 7.02 14.81
C PHE A 182 -14.11 6.23 14.36
N SER A 183 -13.96 5.00 13.92
CA SER A 183 -15.09 4.15 13.51
C SER A 183 -16.02 3.84 14.67
N GLN A 184 -15.50 3.63 15.88
CA GLN A 184 -16.32 3.39 17.07
C GLN A 184 -17.03 4.66 17.54
N THR A 185 -16.38 5.81 17.51
CA THR A 185 -16.96 7.10 17.87
C THR A 185 -18.06 7.48 16.90
N TYR A 186 -17.81 7.36 15.60
CA TYR A 186 -18.78 7.67 14.56
C TYR A 186 -20.01 6.73 14.61
N SER A 187 -19.80 5.44 14.85
CA SER A 187 -20.89 4.47 15.03
C SER A 187 -21.72 4.73 16.27
N ARG A 188 -21.16 5.30 17.35
CA ARG A 188 -21.88 5.70 18.54
C ARG A 188 -22.70 6.97 18.32
N THR A 189 -22.21 7.90 17.51
CA THR A 189 -22.88 9.18 17.22
C THR A 189 -24.07 8.97 16.28
N ILE A 190 -24.00 8.04 15.34
CA ILE A 190 -25.12 7.73 14.39
C ILE A 190 -26.20 6.84 15.02
N LYS A 191 -25.95 6.20 16.17
CA LYS A 191 -26.97 5.41 16.89
C LYS A 191 -28.06 6.22 17.58
N LYS A 192 -28.00 7.54 17.55
CA LYS A 192 -29.20 8.36 17.77
C LYS A 192 -29.87 8.52 16.39
N PRO A 193 -31.01 7.87 16.10
CA PRO A 193 -31.79 8.24 14.93
C PRO A 193 -32.11 9.72 15.10
N PHE A 194 -31.79 10.53 14.11
CA PHE A 194 -32.39 11.84 13.94
C PHE A 194 -33.88 11.53 13.68
N MET A 195 -34.67 11.52 14.72
CA MET A 195 -36.12 11.47 14.62
C MET A 195 -36.50 12.80 13.97
N LEU A 196 -36.77 12.78 12.69
CA LEU A 196 -37.58 13.82 12.06
C LEU A 196 -38.90 13.79 12.88
N GLY A 197 -39.19 14.93 13.56
CA GLY A 197 -40.43 15.13 14.25
C GLY A 197 -41.58 14.67 13.32
N SER A 198 -42.49 13.91 13.87
CA SER A 198 -43.68 13.52 13.11
C SER A 198 -44.40 14.80 12.67
N PRO A 199 -45.01 14.83 11.47
CA PRO A 199 -45.74 16.01 10.98
C PRO A 199 -46.91 16.48 11.87
N GLU A 200 -47.19 15.75 12.94
CA GLU A 200 -48.30 16.04 13.91
C GLU A 200 -47.88 17.08 14.97
N GLU A 201 -46.58 17.34 15.20
CA GLU A 201 -46.17 18.34 16.18
C GLU A 201 -46.07 19.78 15.64
N GLU A 202 -46.01 19.98 14.33
CA GLU A 202 -46.06 21.33 13.71
C GLU A 202 -47.45 21.96 13.66
N GLY A 203 -48.53 21.16 13.79
CA GLY A 203 -49.88 21.64 13.76
C GLY A 203 -50.43 22.25 15.09
N GLU A 204 -49.82 21.91 16.22
CA GLU A 204 -50.28 22.44 17.52
C GLU A 204 -49.62 23.80 17.88
N LEU A 205 -48.46 24.11 17.32
CA LEU A 205 -47.76 25.39 17.56
C LEU A 205 -48.32 26.56 16.72
N GLU A 206 -49.00 26.29 15.60
CA GLU A 206 -49.68 27.31 14.81
C GLU A 206 -51.08 27.65 15.33
N ALA A 207 -51.69 26.76 16.08
CA ALA A 207 -53.04 26.99 16.63
C ALA A 207 -53.01 27.88 17.89
N GLU A 208 -51.95 27.84 18.68
CA GLU A 208 -51.80 28.73 19.88
C GLU A 208 -51.34 30.15 19.54
N ALA A 209 -50.71 30.37 18.39
CA ALA A 209 -50.27 31.71 17.96
C ALA A 209 -51.41 32.57 17.33
N LEU A 210 -52.57 31.94 17.02
CA LEU A 210 -53.71 32.64 16.44
C LEU A 210 -54.82 33.05 17.46
N LEU A 211 -54.63 32.68 18.72
CA LEU A 211 -55.56 33.00 19.81
C LEU A 211 -55.01 33.94 20.91
N ALA A 212 -53.83 34.50 20.71
CA ALA A 212 -53.25 35.56 21.54
C ALA A 212 -53.06 36.86 20.75
#